data_25a85fe334809fe8579862c2b2e196ff
#
_entry.id   25a85fe334809fe8579862c2b2e196ff
#
_cell.length_a   1.000
_cell.length_b   1.000
_cell.length_c   1.000
_cell.angle_alpha   90.00
_cell.angle_beta   90.00
_cell.angle_gamma   90.00
#
_symmetry.space_group_name_H-M   'P 1'
#
loop_
_entity.id
_entity.type
_entity.pdbx_description
1 polymer ?
#
loop_
_entity_poly.entity_id
_entity_poly.type
_entity_poly.pdbx_seq_one_letter_code
_entity_poly.pdbx_strand_id
1 'polypeptide(L)'
;ALVHSARLPKNNRNAFSPALTLGWRLSNEKFLSNSSVVDDLLLTASASILHTDLDISDYYMYESTYDQNNGSWWGWADSGLNRATESKRGANHNLDFIKKKEFNIGIRGSLFDKMLSFDVSYFMHSLEGLIVRPSTVYPSYFSSWWPGDSFIPYMNYNNNERKGFDFALCFDKMIDKVNLNIGL
;
A
#
# COMPACT_ATOMS: atom_id res chain seq x y z
N ALA A 1 11.13 -8.71 7.15
CA ALA A 1 10.78 -8.20 8.50
C ALA A 1 9.58 -8.96 9.06
N LEU A 2 9.46 -9.02 10.39
CA LEU A 2 8.25 -9.44 11.10
C LEU A 2 7.54 -8.18 11.58
N VAL A 3 6.21 -8.12 11.36
CA VAL A 3 5.37 -7.00 11.75
C VAL A 3 4.34 -7.49 12.75
N HIS A 4 4.10 -6.71 13.80
CA HIS A 4 3.08 -7.00 14.80
C HIS A 4 2.18 -5.77 14.98
N SER A 5 0.86 -5.99 14.99
CA SER A 5 -0.12 -4.94 15.29
C SER A 5 -1.13 -5.40 16.35
N ALA A 6 -1.22 -4.63 17.44
CA ALA A 6 -2.21 -4.85 18.47
C ALA A 6 -3.63 -4.38 18.06
N ARG A 7 -3.76 -3.65 16.95
CA ARG A 7 -5.03 -3.12 16.42
C ARG A 7 -5.85 -4.17 15.69
N LEU A 8 -5.21 -5.28 15.31
CA LEU A 8 -5.84 -6.38 14.58
C LEU A 8 -6.36 -7.49 15.51
N PRO A 9 -7.29 -8.34 15.02
CA PRO A 9 -7.75 -9.52 15.72
C PRO A 9 -6.60 -10.43 16.14
N LYS A 10 -6.72 -11.12 17.26
CA LYS A 10 -5.64 -11.92 17.86
C LYS A 10 -4.94 -12.87 16.88
N ASN A 11 -5.69 -13.46 15.95
CA ASN A 11 -5.16 -14.41 14.97
C ASN A 11 -4.38 -13.75 13.82
N ASN A 12 -4.60 -12.46 13.57
CA ASN A 12 -4.04 -11.71 12.43
C ASN A 12 -3.05 -10.63 12.86
N ARG A 13 -2.54 -10.67 14.10
CA ARG A 13 -1.63 -9.64 14.63
C ARG A 13 -0.22 -9.70 14.09
N ASN A 14 0.19 -10.83 13.52
CA ASN A 14 1.56 -11.06 13.07
C ASN A 14 1.59 -11.30 11.57
N ALA A 15 2.50 -10.64 10.88
CA ALA A 15 2.73 -10.85 9.46
C ALA A 15 4.23 -10.87 9.14
N PHE A 16 4.58 -11.63 8.09
CA PHE A 16 5.92 -11.67 7.55
C PHE A 16 6.00 -10.81 6.28
N SER A 17 6.89 -9.82 6.28
CA SER A 17 7.10 -8.87 5.18
C SER A 17 8.45 -9.14 4.51
N PRO A 18 8.48 -10.00 3.46
CA PRO A 18 9.69 -10.29 2.71
C PRO A 18 10.05 -9.14 1.77
N ALA A 19 11.35 -8.96 1.54
CA ALA A 19 11.88 -8.10 0.51
C ALA A 19 13.13 -8.75 -0.08
N LEU A 20 13.28 -8.67 -1.41
CA LEU A 20 14.41 -9.16 -2.17
C LEU A 20 14.89 -8.06 -3.10
N THR A 21 16.19 -7.81 -3.13
CA THR A 21 16.82 -6.91 -4.10
C THR A 21 18.00 -7.63 -4.73
N LEU A 22 18.07 -7.56 -6.04
CA LEU A 22 19.15 -8.13 -6.85
C LEU A 22 19.79 -7.00 -7.67
N GLY A 23 21.10 -7.05 -7.79
CA GLY A 23 21.87 -6.14 -8.65
C GLY A 23 22.90 -6.94 -9.43
N TRP A 24 22.93 -6.74 -10.74
CA TRP A 24 23.92 -7.35 -11.62
C TRP A 24 24.66 -6.29 -12.42
N ARG A 25 25.95 -6.16 -12.15
CA ARG A 25 26.82 -5.20 -12.85
C ARG A 25 27.35 -5.84 -14.13
N LEU A 26 26.67 -5.55 -15.23
CA LEU A 26 26.97 -6.08 -16.54
C LEU A 26 28.31 -5.60 -17.10
N SER A 27 28.74 -4.39 -16.72
CA SER A 27 30.05 -3.83 -17.12
C SER A 27 31.26 -4.65 -16.64
N ASN A 28 31.10 -5.46 -15.56
CA ASN A 28 32.17 -6.32 -15.07
C ASN A 28 32.25 -7.67 -15.80
N GLU A 29 31.28 -7.97 -16.67
CA GLU A 29 31.23 -9.23 -17.41
C GLU A 29 32.21 -9.21 -18.60
N LYS A 30 32.80 -10.37 -18.91
CA LYS A 30 33.83 -10.50 -19.97
C LYS A 30 33.41 -9.94 -21.32
N PHE A 31 32.12 -9.96 -21.63
CA PHE A 31 31.59 -9.47 -22.92
C PHE A 31 31.48 -7.92 -22.98
N LEU A 32 31.50 -7.22 -21.83
CA LEU A 32 31.46 -5.75 -21.75
C LEU A 32 32.72 -5.13 -21.15
N SER A 33 33.54 -5.89 -20.44
CA SER A 33 34.71 -5.38 -19.70
C SER A 33 35.76 -4.66 -20.58
N ASN A 34 35.78 -4.94 -21.88
CA ASN A 34 36.69 -4.29 -22.85
C ASN A 34 35.96 -3.29 -23.76
N SER A 35 34.73 -2.89 -23.43
CA SER A 35 34.00 -1.90 -24.22
C SER A 35 34.63 -0.52 -24.00
N SER A 36 34.86 0.21 -25.07
CA SER A 36 35.29 1.61 -25.02
C SER A 36 34.10 2.59 -24.95
N VAL A 37 32.89 2.08 -24.97
CA VAL A 37 31.65 2.87 -24.99
C VAL A 37 30.91 2.80 -23.67
N VAL A 38 30.93 1.63 -23.01
CA VAL A 38 30.18 1.36 -21.77
C VAL A 38 31.14 1.47 -20.59
N ASP A 39 30.97 2.49 -19.76
CA ASP A 39 31.76 2.70 -18.55
C ASP A 39 31.19 1.93 -17.36
N ASP A 40 29.89 2.00 -17.18
CA ASP A 40 29.16 1.24 -16.16
C ASP A 40 27.77 0.86 -16.65
N LEU A 41 27.33 -0.34 -16.30
CA LEU A 41 26.01 -0.83 -16.61
C LEU A 41 25.53 -1.74 -15.50
N LEU A 42 24.49 -1.33 -14.79
CA LEU A 42 23.89 -2.02 -13.65
C LEU A 42 22.43 -2.35 -13.94
N LEU A 43 22.11 -3.62 -13.91
CA LEU A 43 20.73 -4.13 -13.90
C LEU A 43 20.30 -4.32 -12.44
N THR A 44 19.12 -3.81 -12.08
CA THR A 44 18.54 -3.97 -10.75
C THR A 44 17.15 -4.57 -10.83
N ALA A 45 16.82 -5.43 -9.88
CA ALA A 45 15.47 -5.95 -9.73
C ALA A 45 15.14 -6.03 -8.22
N SER A 46 13.96 -5.58 -7.84
CA SER A 46 13.49 -5.69 -6.47
C SER A 46 12.04 -6.10 -6.40
N ALA A 47 11.70 -6.89 -5.39
CA ALA A 47 10.33 -7.27 -5.08
C ALA A 47 10.14 -7.27 -3.56
N SER A 48 9.01 -6.73 -3.10
CA SER A 48 8.67 -6.70 -1.69
C SER A 48 7.18 -6.86 -1.43
N ILE A 49 6.85 -7.41 -0.26
CA ILE A 49 5.51 -7.40 0.30
C ILE A 49 5.62 -6.80 1.69
N LEU A 50 5.03 -5.63 1.89
CA LEU A 50 4.98 -4.95 3.17
C LEU A 50 3.56 -5.05 3.74
N HIS A 51 3.46 -5.53 4.98
CA HIS A 51 2.23 -5.50 5.75
C HIS A 51 2.21 -4.24 6.61
N THR A 52 1.12 -3.48 6.53
CA THR A 52 0.98 -2.20 7.25
C THR A 52 -0.39 -2.09 7.93
N ASP A 53 -0.41 -1.43 9.06
CA ASP A 53 -1.61 -1.07 9.83
C ASP A 53 -1.80 0.45 9.94
N LEU A 54 -1.11 1.25 9.12
CA LEU A 54 -1.14 2.71 9.19
C LEU A 54 -2.54 3.30 8.98
N ASP A 55 -3.38 2.66 8.16
CA ASP A 55 -4.76 3.09 7.90
C ASP A 55 -5.76 2.53 8.94
N ILE A 56 -5.29 1.79 9.94
CA ILE A 56 -6.12 1.32 11.05
C ILE A 56 -6.09 2.40 12.14
N SER A 57 -7.08 3.30 12.11
CA SER A 57 -7.13 4.46 13.01
C SER A 57 -7.37 4.08 14.46
N ASP A 58 -8.23 3.08 14.70
CA ASP A 58 -8.73 2.75 16.02
C ASP A 58 -8.42 1.31 16.43
N TYR A 59 -8.39 1.09 17.74
CA TYR A 59 -8.39 -0.25 18.31
C TYR A 59 -9.78 -0.88 18.19
N TYR A 60 -9.83 -2.20 18.10
CA TYR A 60 -11.07 -2.98 18.07
C TYR A 60 -12.01 -2.67 16.89
N MET A 61 -11.49 -2.20 15.76
CA MET A 61 -12.29 -1.99 14.55
C MET A 61 -12.97 -3.27 14.05
N TYR A 62 -12.46 -4.43 14.47
CA TYR A 62 -12.99 -5.75 14.16
C TYR A 62 -14.16 -6.17 15.06
N GLU A 63 -14.46 -5.42 16.12
CA GLU A 63 -15.57 -5.70 17.04
C GLU A 63 -16.81 -4.91 16.65
N SER A 64 -17.99 -5.45 17.03
CA SER A 64 -19.25 -4.70 16.96
C SER A 64 -19.29 -3.60 18.01
N THR A 65 -19.92 -2.48 17.69
CA THR A 65 -20.13 -1.38 18.64
C THR A 65 -21.57 -0.92 18.66
N TYR A 66 -22.00 -0.49 19.85
CA TYR A 66 -23.36 -0.08 20.14
C TYR A 66 -23.37 1.18 20.98
N ASP A 67 -24.35 2.06 20.73
CA ASP A 67 -24.65 3.21 21.57
C ASP A 67 -25.90 2.95 22.39
N GLN A 68 -25.82 3.09 23.69
CA GLN A 68 -26.96 2.95 24.58
C GLN A 68 -27.90 4.17 24.47
N ASN A 69 -29.19 3.92 24.61
CA ASN A 69 -30.23 4.96 24.61
C ASN A 69 -30.23 5.86 23.35
N ASN A 70 -29.79 5.33 22.23
CA ASN A 70 -29.76 6.08 20.97
C ASN A 70 -30.55 5.42 19.84
N GLY A 71 -31.06 4.23 20.04
CA GLY A 71 -31.89 3.48 19.08
C GLY A 71 -33.35 3.91 19.06
N SER A 72 -34.21 3.04 18.53
CA SER A 72 -35.65 3.28 18.43
C SER A 72 -36.34 3.39 19.80
N TRP A 73 -37.37 4.21 19.87
CA TRP A 73 -38.22 4.28 21.05
C TRP A 73 -39.10 3.03 21.18
N TRP A 74 -39.19 2.50 22.39
CA TRP A 74 -40.06 1.41 22.71
C TRP A 74 -40.54 1.52 24.16
N GLY A 75 -41.66 0.89 24.50
CA GLY A 75 -42.17 0.85 25.85
C GLY A 75 -43.52 0.16 25.94
N TRP A 76 -43.87 -0.27 27.14
CA TRP A 76 -45.24 -0.72 27.47
C TRP A 76 -46.06 0.48 27.90
N ALA A 77 -47.38 0.40 27.71
CA ALA A 77 -48.30 1.52 27.96
C ALA A 77 -48.12 2.21 29.33
N ASP A 78 -47.75 1.46 30.34
CA ASP A 78 -47.66 1.96 31.73
C ASP A 78 -46.24 2.31 32.20
N SER A 79 -45.19 2.03 31.40
CA SER A 79 -43.79 2.19 31.80
C SER A 79 -43.07 3.38 31.18
N GLY A 80 -43.75 4.12 30.29
CA GLY A 80 -43.12 5.20 29.53
C GLY A 80 -42.25 4.67 28.37
N LEU A 81 -41.80 5.60 27.53
CA LEU A 81 -40.97 5.28 26.37
C LEU A 81 -39.49 5.30 26.76
N ASN A 82 -38.81 4.21 26.41
CA ASN A 82 -37.35 4.09 26.55
C ASN A 82 -36.70 3.99 25.16
N ARG A 83 -35.49 4.54 25.04
CA ARG A 83 -34.69 4.34 23.82
C ARG A 83 -33.92 3.02 23.89
N ALA A 84 -33.99 2.30 22.80
CA ALA A 84 -33.20 1.06 22.63
C ALA A 84 -31.71 1.38 22.39
N THR A 85 -30.90 0.35 22.37
CA THR A 85 -29.50 0.42 21.94
C THR A 85 -29.44 0.51 20.41
N GLU A 86 -28.62 1.39 19.90
CA GLU A 86 -28.35 1.55 18.46
C GLU A 86 -27.06 0.79 18.09
N SER A 87 -27.12 0.00 17.02
CA SER A 87 -25.91 -0.61 16.45
C SER A 87 -25.14 0.38 15.60
N LYS A 88 -23.82 0.50 15.82
CA LYS A 88 -22.97 1.40 15.04
C LYS A 88 -22.16 0.68 13.96
N ARG A 89 -21.82 -0.58 14.17
CA ARG A 89 -21.13 -1.44 13.20
C ARG A 89 -21.23 -2.91 13.58
N GLY A 90 -21.11 -3.76 12.55
CA GLY A 90 -20.94 -5.20 12.73
C GLY A 90 -19.50 -5.59 13.05
N ALA A 91 -19.32 -6.82 13.54
CA ALA A 91 -18.02 -7.41 13.79
C ALA A 91 -17.43 -8.04 12.52
N ASN A 92 -16.09 -7.99 12.38
CA ASN A 92 -15.32 -8.75 11.39
C ASN A 92 -13.98 -9.23 12.00
N HIS A 93 -13.97 -10.42 12.55
CA HIS A 93 -12.77 -11.00 13.15
C HIS A 93 -11.72 -11.48 12.12
N ASN A 94 -12.01 -11.35 10.82
CA ASN A 94 -11.08 -11.65 9.73
C ASN A 94 -10.34 -10.41 9.20
N LEU A 95 -10.47 -9.26 9.91
CA LEU A 95 -9.73 -8.06 9.54
C LEU A 95 -8.22 -8.32 9.60
N ASP A 96 -7.50 -7.95 8.55
CA ASP A 96 -6.08 -8.24 8.34
C ASP A 96 -5.30 -6.98 7.97
N PHE A 97 -3.97 -7.08 7.90
CA PHE A 97 -3.09 -6.04 7.40
C PHE A 97 -3.45 -5.63 5.97
N ILE A 98 -3.20 -4.37 5.67
CA ILE A 98 -3.10 -3.90 4.29
C ILE A 98 -1.76 -4.37 3.73
N LYS A 99 -1.78 -4.94 2.51
CA LYS A 99 -0.59 -5.48 1.84
C LYS A 99 -0.14 -4.52 0.75
N LYS A 100 1.06 -3.97 0.91
CA LYS A 100 1.73 -3.21 -0.14
C LYS A 100 2.71 -4.12 -0.85
N LYS A 101 2.43 -4.42 -2.11
CA LYS A 101 3.32 -5.20 -2.99
C LYS A 101 4.05 -4.23 -3.91
N GLU A 102 5.33 -4.39 -4.02
CA GLU A 102 6.19 -3.57 -4.87
C GLU A 102 7.06 -4.47 -5.74
N PHE A 103 7.12 -4.14 -7.00
CA PHE A 103 8.04 -4.72 -7.96
C PHE A 103 8.70 -3.59 -8.74
N ASN A 104 10.02 -3.65 -8.86
CA ASN A 104 10.81 -2.70 -9.65
C ASN A 104 11.89 -3.46 -10.39
N ILE A 105 12.08 -3.12 -11.67
CA ILE A 105 13.20 -3.56 -12.48
C ILE A 105 13.76 -2.34 -13.20
N GLY A 106 15.08 -2.16 -13.14
CA GLY A 106 15.72 -0.98 -13.72
C GLY A 106 17.08 -1.30 -14.31
N ILE A 107 17.48 -0.47 -15.24
CA ILE A 107 18.79 -0.45 -15.83
C ILE A 107 19.36 0.96 -15.71
N ARG A 108 20.56 1.05 -15.13
CA ARG A 108 21.31 2.30 -14.98
C ARG A 108 22.66 2.14 -15.63
N GLY A 109 23.09 3.14 -16.38
CA GLY A 109 24.37 3.10 -17.03
C GLY A 109 25.03 4.43 -17.27
N SER A 110 26.32 4.39 -17.57
CA SER A 110 27.12 5.50 -18.07
C SER A 110 27.91 5.08 -19.30
N LEU A 111 27.99 5.95 -20.27
CA LEU A 111 28.60 5.75 -21.58
C LEU A 111 29.53 6.91 -21.93
N PHE A 112 30.54 6.61 -22.78
CA PHE A 112 31.45 7.60 -23.38
C PHE A 112 32.22 8.41 -22.32
N ASP A 113 32.99 7.74 -21.46
CA ASP A 113 33.74 8.36 -20.37
C ASP A 113 32.82 9.20 -19.43
N LYS A 114 31.64 8.61 -19.10
CA LYS A 114 30.60 9.21 -18.25
C LYS A 114 29.94 10.48 -18.83
N MET A 115 30.15 10.74 -20.12
CA MET A 115 29.53 11.86 -20.79
C MET A 115 28.00 11.72 -20.90
N LEU A 116 27.50 10.49 -21.01
CA LEU A 116 26.08 10.19 -21.04
C LEU A 116 25.75 9.21 -19.92
N SER A 117 24.84 9.56 -19.01
CA SER A 117 24.28 8.67 -18.02
C SER A 117 22.77 8.56 -18.16
N PHE A 118 22.26 7.37 -17.92
CA PHE A 118 20.83 7.07 -17.99
C PHE A 118 20.39 6.17 -16.85
N ASP A 119 19.13 6.34 -16.47
CA ASP A 119 18.42 5.48 -15.52
C ASP A 119 17.01 5.24 -16.08
N VAL A 120 16.68 3.99 -16.31
CA VAL A 120 15.36 3.58 -16.81
C VAL A 120 14.83 2.50 -15.88
N SER A 121 13.65 2.71 -15.34
CA SER A 121 13.02 1.71 -14.49
C SER A 121 11.54 1.54 -14.79
N TYR A 122 11.07 0.32 -14.63
CA TYR A 122 9.66 -0.06 -14.59
C TYR A 122 9.28 -0.39 -13.16
N PHE A 123 8.19 0.18 -12.70
CA PHE A 123 7.68 -0.10 -11.37
C PHE A 123 6.21 -0.54 -11.40
N MET A 124 5.86 -1.37 -10.43
CA MET A 124 4.49 -1.77 -10.15
C MET A 124 4.30 -1.75 -8.63
N HIS A 125 3.33 -0.95 -8.18
CA HIS A 125 2.92 -0.86 -6.78
C HIS A 125 1.46 -1.28 -6.68
N SER A 126 1.15 -2.20 -5.78
CA SER A 126 -0.21 -2.61 -5.47
C SER A 126 -0.47 -2.47 -3.97
N LEU A 127 -1.56 -1.81 -3.61
CA LEU A 127 -2.12 -1.79 -2.27
C LEU A 127 -3.36 -2.67 -2.26
N GLU A 128 -3.30 -3.76 -1.51
CA GLU A 128 -4.39 -4.73 -1.42
C GLU A 128 -5.00 -4.76 -0.03
N GLY A 129 -6.32 -4.88 0.00
CA GLY A 129 -7.06 -5.02 1.25
C GLY A 129 -7.17 -3.72 2.04
N LEU A 130 -7.34 -2.58 1.38
CA LEU A 130 -7.66 -1.32 2.03
C LEU A 130 -8.93 -1.47 2.86
N ILE A 131 -8.90 -1.00 4.10
CA ILE A 131 -9.98 -1.18 5.06
C ILE A 131 -11.07 -0.15 4.80
N VAL A 132 -12.25 -0.64 4.50
CA VAL A 132 -13.43 0.19 4.23
C VAL A 132 -14.68 -0.40 4.89
N ARG A 133 -15.74 0.41 5.00
CA ARG A 133 -17.10 -0.04 5.30
C ARG A 133 -17.91 -0.02 4.00
N PRO A 134 -18.04 -1.16 3.28
CA PRO A 134 -18.60 -1.19 1.95
C PRO A 134 -20.14 -1.21 2.00
N SER A 135 -20.75 -0.05 2.24
CA SER A 135 -22.21 0.09 2.34
C SER A 135 -22.96 -0.32 1.09
N THR A 136 -22.34 -0.25 -0.08
CA THR A 136 -22.94 -0.63 -1.37
C THR A 136 -22.96 -2.14 -1.62
N VAL A 137 -22.16 -2.91 -0.89
CA VAL A 137 -22.07 -4.38 -1.03
C VAL A 137 -23.13 -5.08 -0.17
N TYR A 138 -23.52 -4.44 0.93
CA TYR A 138 -24.50 -4.99 1.84
C TYR A 138 -25.92 -4.61 1.45
N PRO A 139 -26.92 -5.49 1.65
CA PRO A 139 -28.31 -5.16 1.48
C PRO A 139 -28.72 -3.96 2.35
N SER A 140 -29.72 -3.19 1.90
CA SER A 140 -30.15 -1.95 2.56
C SER A 140 -30.61 -2.15 4.00
N TYR A 141 -31.08 -3.34 4.38
CA TYR A 141 -31.50 -3.64 5.74
C TYR A 141 -30.36 -3.81 6.74
N PHE A 142 -29.08 -3.81 6.29
CA PHE A 142 -27.91 -3.77 7.19
C PHE A 142 -27.67 -2.37 7.77
N SER A 143 -28.38 -1.38 7.32
CA SER A 143 -28.37 -0.04 7.89
C SER A 143 -29.76 0.59 7.80
N SER A 144 -30.13 1.41 8.78
CA SER A 144 -31.37 2.16 8.78
C SER A 144 -31.08 3.66 8.71
N TRP A 145 -31.96 4.42 8.02
CA TRP A 145 -31.89 5.86 8.00
C TRP A 145 -32.19 6.46 9.38
N TRP A 146 -33.15 5.88 10.07
CA TRP A 146 -33.53 6.24 11.41
C TRP A 146 -33.85 4.97 12.21
N PRO A 147 -33.25 4.80 13.41
CA PRO A 147 -32.41 5.72 14.20
C PRO A 147 -30.95 5.82 13.76
N GLY A 148 -30.52 5.24 12.66
CA GLY A 148 -29.14 5.28 12.18
C GLY A 148 -28.34 4.01 12.48
N ASP A 149 -29.03 2.90 12.74
CA ASP A 149 -28.40 1.60 12.95
C ASP A 149 -27.56 1.18 11.75
N SER A 150 -26.41 0.60 12.03
CA SER A 150 -25.57 -0.02 11.01
C SER A 150 -24.93 -1.30 11.53
N PHE A 151 -25.05 -2.39 10.78
CA PHE A 151 -24.44 -3.68 11.03
C PHE A 151 -23.26 -3.95 10.07
N ILE A 152 -22.91 -2.97 9.24
CA ILE A 152 -21.87 -3.11 8.23
C ILE A 152 -20.50 -3.07 8.94
N PRO A 153 -19.69 -4.14 8.82
CA PRO A 153 -18.37 -4.21 9.42
C PRO A 153 -17.31 -3.47 8.59
N TYR A 154 -16.15 -3.25 9.17
CA TYR A 154 -14.94 -2.95 8.40
C TYR A 154 -14.41 -4.21 7.72
N MET A 155 -13.93 -4.09 6.49
CA MET A 155 -13.36 -5.21 5.72
C MET A 155 -12.17 -4.75 4.89
N ASN A 156 -11.24 -5.66 4.65
CA ASN A 156 -10.19 -5.51 3.66
C ASN A 156 -10.79 -5.75 2.26
N TYR A 157 -11.22 -4.68 1.57
CA TYR A 157 -12.02 -4.82 0.35
C TYR A 157 -11.40 -4.14 -0.87
N ASN A 158 -10.95 -2.90 -0.74
CA ASN A 158 -10.47 -2.13 -1.87
C ASN A 158 -9.02 -2.46 -2.21
N ASN A 159 -8.71 -2.42 -3.50
CA ASN A 159 -7.36 -2.55 -4.02
C ASN A 159 -7.02 -1.34 -4.89
N ASN A 160 -5.76 -0.92 -4.86
CA ASN A 160 -5.24 0.16 -5.68
C ASN A 160 -3.95 -0.31 -6.34
N GLU A 161 -3.80 -0.09 -7.64
CA GLU A 161 -2.62 -0.48 -8.41
C GLU A 161 -2.07 0.72 -9.20
N ARG A 162 -0.76 0.88 -9.19
CA ARG A 162 -0.03 1.86 -9.99
C ARG A 162 1.14 1.19 -10.69
N LYS A 163 1.23 1.41 -11.99
CA LYS A 163 2.34 0.95 -12.85
C LYS A 163 2.88 2.14 -13.63
N GLY A 164 4.16 2.13 -13.91
CA GLY A 164 4.77 3.20 -14.68
C GLY A 164 6.21 2.91 -15.06
N PHE A 165 6.75 3.83 -15.82
CA PHE A 165 8.17 3.89 -16.18
C PHE A 165 8.72 5.19 -15.67
N ASP A 166 9.90 5.13 -15.06
CA ASP A 166 10.74 6.29 -14.77
C ASP A 166 11.92 6.28 -15.74
N PHE A 167 12.22 7.46 -16.25
CA PHE A 167 13.30 7.66 -17.19
C PHE A 167 14.07 8.90 -16.80
N ALA A 168 15.39 8.80 -16.72
CA ALA A 168 16.28 9.93 -16.56
C ALA A 168 17.47 9.81 -17.52
N LEU A 169 17.83 10.91 -18.16
CA LEU A 169 18.98 11.03 -19.04
C LEU A 169 19.78 12.26 -18.63
N CYS A 170 21.08 12.10 -18.46
CA CYS A 170 21.97 13.21 -18.16
C CYS A 170 23.16 13.20 -19.12
N PHE A 171 23.40 14.35 -19.74
CA PHE A 171 24.58 14.60 -20.58
C PHE A 171 25.50 15.57 -19.86
N ASP A 172 26.74 15.16 -19.65
CA ASP A 172 27.78 15.97 -19.01
C ASP A 172 29.05 16.01 -19.87
N LYS A 173 29.42 17.19 -20.29
CA LYS A 173 30.60 17.38 -21.13
C LYS A 173 31.36 18.65 -20.76
N MET A 174 32.66 18.50 -20.52
CA MET A 174 33.55 19.62 -20.38
C MET A 174 34.02 20.13 -21.78
N ILE A 175 33.75 21.39 -22.07
CA ILE A 175 34.18 22.07 -23.29
C ILE A 175 35.13 23.19 -22.87
N ASP A 176 36.41 22.95 -23.05
CA ASP A 176 37.49 23.83 -22.56
C ASP A 176 37.38 24.05 -21.02
N LYS A 177 37.00 25.24 -20.58
CA LYS A 177 36.82 25.63 -19.18
C LYS A 177 35.36 25.63 -18.72
N VAL A 178 34.44 25.27 -19.59
CA VAL A 178 32.98 25.27 -19.31
C VAL A 178 32.47 23.85 -19.19
N ASN A 179 31.82 23.54 -18.08
CA ASN A 179 31.09 22.30 -17.91
C ASN A 179 29.63 22.49 -18.37
N LEU A 180 29.21 21.71 -19.37
CA LEU A 180 27.85 21.66 -19.87
C LEU A 180 27.17 20.41 -19.28
N ASN A 181 26.16 20.63 -18.43
CA ASN A 181 25.32 19.57 -17.87
C ASN A 181 23.86 19.79 -18.31
N ILE A 182 23.28 18.78 -18.95
CA ILE A 182 21.89 18.79 -19.42
C ILE A 182 21.23 17.52 -18.91
N GLY A 183 20.17 17.68 -18.13
CA GLY A 183 19.39 16.57 -17.60
C GLY A 183 17.92 16.63 -18.02
N LEU A 184 17.32 15.44 -18.22
CA LEU A 184 15.89 15.23 -18.48
C LEU A 184 15.34 14.23 -17.51
#